data_0fb5930c02814019756f9507c976e7ab
#
_entry.id   0fb5930c02814019756f9507c976e7ab
#
_cell.length_a   1.000
_cell.length_b   1.000
_cell.length_c   1.000
_cell.angle_alpha   90.00
_cell.angle_beta   90.00
_cell.angle_gamma   90.00
#
_symmetry.space_group_name_H-M   'P 1'
#
loop_
_entity.id
_entity.type
_entity.pdbx_description
1 polymer ?
#
loop_
_entity_poly.entity_id
_entity_poly.type
_entity_poly.pdbx_seq_one_letter_code
_entity_poly.pdbx_strand_id
1 'polypeptide(L)'
;KETIDVGFLPTVFNIEQFIEEVSGLHKVDSIQLLFHFYAVYKKIEAEPEDFETFISWAFTVVQDFNEVDQHLINPKKIFPYLRDIQRLKKWSVKKPFEETKMVKNHFYFLEKLEIYYTEFYTFLLEKQIGYQGLIYREAAKNIETYIEKNKHKNYVFMGFNALNKSEEYLFQELLSAGTTDVYWDIDHVFLKNKHQAGTFIRKYKSEWKHYINNSITTVSSNFKLKKNIEVIGASKNITQIKYAGELINKLPNHNKTAYVLADESLLPITLNSLPKKV
;
A
#
# COMPACT_ATOMS: atom_id res chain seq x y z
N LYS A 1 34.77 -8.42 -1.63
CA LYS A 1 34.53 -7.12 -2.29
C LYS A 1 35.44 -7.08 -3.52
N GLU A 2 34.90 -7.38 -4.68
CA GLU A 2 35.58 -7.04 -5.94
C GLU A 2 35.37 -5.56 -6.16
N THR A 3 36.41 -4.78 -6.21
CA THR A 3 36.36 -3.36 -6.59
C THR A 3 36.28 -3.30 -8.12
N ILE A 4 35.14 -2.85 -8.62
CA ILE A 4 35.01 -2.53 -10.03
C ILE A 4 35.56 -1.11 -10.21
N ASP A 5 36.70 -0.98 -10.89
CA ASP A 5 37.36 0.32 -11.06
C ASP A 5 36.58 1.29 -11.99
N VAL A 6 35.83 0.75 -12.94
CA VAL A 6 34.94 1.52 -13.83
C VAL A 6 33.72 0.68 -14.18
N GLY A 7 32.51 1.22 -14.04
CA GLY A 7 31.28 0.54 -14.42
C GLY A 7 30.06 1.48 -14.37
N PHE A 8 28.98 1.10 -15.03
CA PHE A 8 27.70 1.79 -14.89
C PHE A 8 27.03 1.36 -13.60
N LEU A 9 26.55 2.32 -12.82
CA LEU A 9 25.72 2.04 -11.64
C LEU A 9 24.37 1.48 -12.09
N PRO A 10 23.79 0.53 -11.34
CA PRO A 10 22.42 0.07 -11.60
C PRO A 10 21.44 1.23 -11.44
N THR A 11 20.40 1.23 -12.24
CA THR A 11 19.29 2.17 -12.06
C THR A 11 18.49 1.75 -10.82
N VAL A 12 18.22 2.69 -9.92
CA VAL A 12 17.46 2.46 -8.68
C VAL A 12 16.10 3.13 -8.82
N PHE A 13 15.05 2.34 -8.63
CA PHE A 13 13.66 2.78 -8.61
C PHE A 13 13.04 2.53 -7.25
N ASN A 14 12.07 3.35 -6.85
CA ASN A 14 11.10 2.88 -5.88
C ASN A 14 10.06 1.99 -6.57
N ILE A 15 9.28 1.25 -5.78
CA ILE A 15 8.32 0.30 -6.34
C ILE A 15 7.25 0.98 -7.19
N GLU A 16 6.81 2.18 -6.83
CA GLU A 16 5.80 2.93 -7.58
C GLU A 16 6.30 3.29 -8.97
N GLN A 17 7.53 3.82 -9.08
CA GLN A 17 8.16 4.14 -10.38
C GLN A 17 8.32 2.91 -11.27
N PHE A 18 8.71 1.77 -10.69
CA PHE A 18 8.80 0.53 -11.44
C PHE A 18 7.43 0.09 -11.97
N ILE A 19 6.39 0.18 -11.14
CA ILE A 19 5.03 -0.20 -11.53
C ILE A 19 4.44 0.76 -12.56
N GLU A 20 4.74 2.06 -12.49
CA GLU A 20 4.40 3.02 -13.55
C GLU A 20 5.06 2.64 -14.89
N GLU A 21 6.34 2.26 -14.88
CA GLU A 21 7.05 1.78 -16.09
C GLU A 21 6.37 0.54 -16.69
N VAL A 22 6.00 -0.45 -15.83
CA VAL A 22 5.34 -1.69 -16.27
C VAL A 22 3.94 -1.42 -16.81
N SER A 23 3.19 -0.55 -16.16
CA SER A 23 1.80 -0.23 -16.55
C SER A 23 1.72 0.65 -17.79
N GLY A 24 2.69 1.52 -18.01
CA GLY A 24 2.65 2.59 -19.01
C GLY A 24 1.71 3.74 -18.65
N LEU A 25 1.30 3.85 -17.36
CA LEU A 25 0.42 4.90 -16.86
C LEU A 25 1.17 5.81 -15.91
N HIS A 26 0.71 7.07 -15.79
CA HIS A 26 1.26 8.06 -14.86
C HIS A 26 0.31 8.32 -13.70
N LYS A 27 0.87 8.39 -12.50
CA LYS A 27 0.10 8.70 -11.29
C LYS A 27 -0.36 10.17 -11.30
N VAL A 28 -1.61 10.38 -10.94
CA VAL A 28 -2.25 11.70 -10.82
C VAL A 28 -2.54 11.98 -9.36
N ASP A 29 -2.43 13.23 -8.95
CA ASP A 29 -2.78 13.64 -7.60
C ASP A 29 -4.29 13.51 -7.32
N SER A 30 -4.64 13.43 -6.04
CA SER A 30 -6.02 13.17 -5.60
C SER A 30 -7.00 14.27 -5.98
N ILE A 31 -6.55 15.52 -6.12
CA ILE A 31 -7.43 16.63 -6.48
C ILE A 31 -7.78 16.53 -7.97
N GLN A 32 -6.78 16.31 -8.83
CA GLN A 32 -7.02 16.12 -10.26
C GLN A 32 -7.90 14.88 -10.51
N LEU A 33 -7.72 13.80 -9.75
CA LEU A 33 -8.57 12.61 -9.84
C LEU A 33 -10.03 12.95 -9.54
N LEU A 34 -10.32 13.77 -8.52
CA LEU A 34 -11.69 14.18 -8.21
C LEU A 34 -12.32 15.00 -9.33
N PHE A 35 -11.57 15.91 -9.96
CA PHE A 35 -12.08 16.63 -11.14
C PHE A 35 -12.36 15.71 -12.33
N HIS A 36 -11.49 14.74 -12.57
CA HIS A 36 -11.69 13.74 -13.61
C HIS A 36 -12.91 12.86 -13.31
N PHE A 37 -13.07 12.44 -12.06
CA PHE A 37 -14.23 11.64 -11.65
C PHE A 37 -15.52 12.45 -11.76
N TYR A 38 -15.51 13.72 -11.39
CA TYR A 38 -16.67 14.61 -11.56
C TYR A 38 -17.08 14.78 -13.03
N ALA A 39 -16.09 14.88 -13.91
CA ALA A 39 -16.38 14.97 -15.36
C ALA A 39 -17.06 13.69 -15.89
N VAL A 40 -16.66 12.51 -15.40
CA VAL A 40 -17.30 11.24 -15.72
C VAL A 40 -18.69 11.14 -15.08
N TYR A 41 -18.81 11.48 -13.79
CA TYR A 41 -20.06 11.49 -13.04
C TYR A 41 -21.15 12.32 -13.75
N LYS A 42 -20.81 13.53 -14.21
CA LYS A 42 -21.73 14.39 -14.97
C LYS A 42 -22.21 13.82 -16.30
N LYS A 43 -21.48 12.88 -16.88
CA LYS A 43 -21.92 12.19 -18.12
C LYS A 43 -22.89 11.04 -17.82
N ILE A 44 -22.77 10.43 -16.63
CA ILE A 44 -23.57 9.27 -16.23
C ILE A 44 -24.91 9.70 -15.62
N GLU A 45 -24.91 10.77 -14.84
CA GLU A 45 -26.10 11.25 -14.13
C GLU A 45 -26.88 12.26 -14.96
N ALA A 46 -28.22 12.06 -15.04
CA ALA A 46 -29.12 12.99 -15.70
C ALA A 46 -29.26 14.31 -14.94
N GLU A 47 -29.23 14.24 -13.61
CA GLU A 47 -29.29 15.38 -12.69
C GLU A 47 -28.11 15.29 -11.74
N PRO A 48 -26.90 15.67 -12.17
CA PRO A 48 -25.69 15.57 -11.35
C PRO A 48 -25.74 16.57 -10.19
N GLU A 49 -25.29 16.10 -9.02
CA GLU A 49 -25.06 16.98 -7.86
C GLU A 49 -24.01 18.05 -8.19
N ASP A 50 -24.03 19.15 -7.46
CA ASP A 50 -22.96 20.14 -7.53
C ASP A 50 -21.63 19.55 -7.03
N PHE A 51 -20.53 20.23 -7.35
CA PHE A 51 -19.19 19.70 -7.04
C PHE A 51 -18.94 19.58 -5.53
N GLU A 52 -19.49 20.47 -4.71
CA GLU A 52 -19.30 20.46 -3.26
C GLU A 52 -19.98 19.24 -2.63
N THR A 53 -21.21 18.95 -3.03
CA THR A 53 -21.93 17.73 -2.61
C THR A 53 -21.21 16.46 -3.09
N PHE A 54 -20.80 16.43 -4.36
CA PHE A 54 -20.10 15.31 -4.97
C PHE A 54 -18.80 14.96 -4.22
N ILE A 55 -17.93 15.93 -3.90
CA ILE A 55 -16.65 15.65 -3.24
C ILE A 55 -16.80 15.09 -1.83
N SER A 56 -17.94 15.32 -1.17
CA SER A 56 -18.19 14.83 0.18
C SER A 56 -18.15 13.30 0.28
N TRP A 57 -18.46 12.60 -0.81
CA TRP A 57 -18.43 11.13 -0.89
C TRP A 57 -17.45 10.58 -1.94
N ALA A 58 -17.17 11.31 -3.00
CA ALA A 58 -16.37 10.84 -4.14
C ALA A 58 -14.95 10.43 -3.75
N PHE A 59 -14.34 11.13 -2.80
CA PHE A 59 -13.00 10.78 -2.31
C PHE A 59 -12.96 9.37 -1.72
N THR A 60 -13.97 9.01 -0.91
CA THR A 60 -14.07 7.66 -0.34
C THR A 60 -14.26 6.61 -1.43
N VAL A 61 -15.10 6.89 -2.43
CA VAL A 61 -15.32 5.97 -3.55
C VAL A 61 -14.05 5.74 -4.37
N VAL A 62 -13.27 6.79 -4.63
CA VAL A 62 -11.99 6.64 -5.33
C VAL A 62 -11.00 5.82 -4.49
N GLN A 63 -11.00 5.97 -3.16
CA GLN A 63 -10.20 5.11 -2.28
C GLN A 63 -10.66 3.64 -2.35
N ASP A 64 -11.98 3.38 -2.35
CA ASP A 64 -12.51 2.02 -2.50
C ASP A 64 -12.13 1.40 -3.85
N PHE A 65 -12.19 2.18 -4.93
CA PHE A 65 -11.72 1.75 -6.25
C PHE A 65 -10.23 1.43 -6.24
N ASN A 66 -9.44 2.25 -5.56
CA ASN A 66 -8.00 2.01 -5.37
C ASN A 66 -7.73 0.67 -4.67
N GLU A 67 -8.46 0.35 -3.60
CA GLU A 67 -8.34 -0.93 -2.88
C GLU A 67 -8.75 -2.12 -3.75
N VAL A 68 -9.88 -2.00 -4.47
CA VAL A 68 -10.35 -3.04 -5.40
C VAL A 68 -9.29 -3.36 -6.44
N ASP A 69 -8.64 -2.35 -6.99
CA ASP A 69 -7.62 -2.49 -8.03
C ASP A 69 -6.29 -3.00 -7.48
N GLN A 70 -5.81 -2.42 -6.38
CA GLN A 70 -4.54 -2.79 -5.74
C GLN A 70 -4.53 -4.25 -5.26
N HIS A 71 -5.70 -4.75 -4.85
CA HIS A 71 -5.88 -6.14 -4.44
C HIS A 71 -6.33 -7.08 -5.56
N LEU A 72 -6.39 -6.62 -6.82
CA LEU A 72 -6.83 -7.39 -7.99
C LEU A 72 -8.21 -8.02 -7.81
N ILE A 73 -9.08 -7.39 -7.01
CA ILE A 73 -10.45 -7.87 -6.79
C ILE A 73 -11.23 -7.72 -8.10
N ASN A 74 -12.02 -8.72 -8.46
CA ASN A 74 -12.84 -8.66 -9.67
C ASN A 74 -14.02 -7.69 -9.49
N PRO A 75 -14.05 -6.54 -10.21
CA PRO A 75 -15.10 -5.54 -10.06
C PRO A 75 -16.50 -6.07 -10.39
N LYS A 76 -16.59 -6.94 -11.41
CA LYS A 76 -17.85 -7.59 -11.83
C LYS A 76 -18.42 -8.57 -10.81
N LYS A 77 -17.66 -8.92 -9.76
CA LYS A 77 -18.12 -9.76 -8.65
C LYS A 77 -18.38 -8.92 -7.40
N ILE A 78 -17.49 -7.98 -7.08
CA ILE A 78 -17.59 -7.24 -5.81
C ILE A 78 -18.77 -6.26 -5.80
N PHE A 79 -18.98 -5.48 -6.85
CA PHE A 79 -20.05 -4.49 -6.87
C PHE A 79 -21.46 -5.13 -6.85
N PRO A 80 -21.79 -6.16 -7.66
CA PRO A 80 -23.05 -6.89 -7.50
C PRO A 80 -23.20 -7.52 -6.12
N TYR A 81 -22.13 -8.08 -5.55
CA TYR A 81 -22.17 -8.68 -4.21
C TYR A 81 -22.49 -7.65 -3.11
N LEU A 82 -21.91 -6.45 -3.16
CA LEU A 82 -22.22 -5.37 -2.23
C LEU A 82 -23.69 -4.94 -2.33
N ARG A 83 -24.22 -4.81 -3.55
CA ARG A 83 -25.64 -4.52 -3.80
C ARG A 83 -26.55 -5.60 -3.22
N ASP A 84 -26.22 -6.87 -3.44
CA ASP A 84 -27.07 -8.01 -3.03
C ASP A 84 -27.03 -8.23 -1.51
N ILE A 85 -25.89 -8.04 -0.83
CA ILE A 85 -25.82 -8.06 0.64
C ILE A 85 -26.73 -7.00 1.26
N GLN A 86 -26.76 -5.79 0.71
CA GLN A 86 -27.63 -4.75 1.23
C GLN A 86 -29.10 -5.09 1.02
N ARG A 87 -29.46 -5.71 -0.09
CA ARG A 87 -30.80 -6.24 -0.33
C ARG A 87 -31.19 -7.32 0.68
N LEU A 88 -30.29 -8.28 0.98
CA LEU A 88 -30.52 -9.32 1.98
C LEU A 88 -30.66 -8.76 3.39
N LYS A 89 -29.86 -7.79 3.79
CA LYS A 89 -29.99 -7.10 5.09
C LYS A 89 -31.37 -6.42 5.23
N LYS A 90 -31.92 -5.88 4.15
CA LYS A 90 -33.27 -5.32 4.10
C LYS A 90 -34.34 -6.40 4.37
N TRP A 91 -34.17 -7.63 3.89
CA TRP A 91 -35.12 -8.73 4.06
C TRP A 91 -35.07 -9.40 5.45
N SER A 92 -33.98 -9.32 6.14
CA SER A 92 -33.80 -9.97 7.46
C SER A 92 -34.42 -9.20 8.64
N VAL A 93 -34.87 -7.98 8.43
CA VAL A 93 -35.51 -7.16 9.48
C VAL A 93 -37.01 -7.49 9.57
N LYS A 94 -37.45 -8.03 10.68
CA LYS A 94 -38.83 -8.46 10.98
C LYS A 94 -39.90 -7.36 11.01
N LYS A 95 -39.61 -6.13 10.60
CA LYS A 95 -40.56 -5.04 10.45
C LYS A 95 -40.59 -4.54 9.00
N PRO A 96 -41.74 -4.15 8.46
CA PRO A 96 -41.80 -3.52 7.12
C PRO A 96 -40.88 -2.29 7.18
N PHE A 97 -39.83 -2.33 6.36
CA PHE A 97 -38.87 -1.23 6.26
C PHE A 97 -39.54 -0.13 5.44
N GLU A 98 -39.84 0.99 6.08
CA GLU A 98 -40.30 2.18 5.34
C GLU A 98 -39.14 2.61 4.42
N GLU A 99 -39.42 2.60 3.11
CA GLU A 99 -38.47 3.09 2.12
C GLU A 99 -38.34 4.61 2.21
N THR A 100 -37.55 5.08 3.15
CA THR A 100 -37.21 6.49 3.22
C THR A 100 -36.44 6.92 1.97
N LYS A 101 -36.54 8.19 1.61
CA LYS A 101 -35.78 8.77 0.47
C LYS A 101 -34.27 8.46 0.57
N MET A 102 -33.73 8.50 1.79
CA MET A 102 -32.34 8.20 2.08
C MET A 102 -31.94 6.76 1.71
N VAL A 103 -32.81 5.79 1.98
CA VAL A 103 -32.58 4.38 1.65
C VAL A 103 -32.62 4.15 0.15
N LYS A 104 -33.56 4.78 -0.54
CA LYS A 104 -33.66 4.73 -2.02
C LYS A 104 -32.40 5.28 -2.67
N ASN A 105 -31.93 6.43 -2.22
CA ASN A 105 -30.69 7.04 -2.71
C ASN A 105 -29.47 6.15 -2.48
N HIS A 106 -29.38 5.50 -1.31
CA HIS A 106 -28.28 4.57 -1.02
C HIS A 106 -28.28 3.35 -1.96
N PHE A 107 -29.45 2.76 -2.25
CA PHE A 107 -29.55 1.65 -3.21
C PHE A 107 -29.21 2.09 -4.63
N TYR A 108 -29.71 3.23 -5.05
CA TYR A 108 -29.39 3.81 -6.35
C TYR A 108 -27.89 4.01 -6.51
N PHE A 109 -27.23 4.58 -5.48
CA PHE A 109 -25.78 4.75 -5.45
C PHE A 109 -25.02 3.42 -5.62
N LEU A 110 -25.42 2.37 -4.90
CA LEU A 110 -24.79 1.05 -5.02
C LEU A 110 -25.01 0.40 -6.39
N GLU A 111 -26.16 0.64 -7.02
CA GLU A 111 -26.43 0.17 -8.40
C GLU A 111 -25.56 0.90 -9.43
N LYS A 112 -25.25 2.16 -9.18
CA LYS A 112 -24.41 2.98 -10.07
C LYS A 112 -22.90 2.75 -9.86
N LEU A 113 -22.50 2.20 -8.72
CA LEU A 113 -21.08 2.10 -8.34
C LEU A 113 -20.23 1.34 -9.38
N GLU A 114 -20.77 0.26 -9.95
CA GLU A 114 -20.08 -0.51 -11.02
C GLU A 114 -19.95 0.33 -12.30
N ILE A 115 -20.95 1.14 -12.62
CA ILE A 115 -20.94 2.02 -13.79
C ILE A 115 -19.92 3.12 -13.58
N TYR A 116 -19.91 3.77 -12.40
CA TYR A 116 -18.92 4.79 -12.06
C TYR A 116 -17.50 4.24 -12.16
N TYR A 117 -17.26 3.06 -11.59
CA TYR A 117 -15.95 2.40 -11.69
C TYR A 117 -15.55 2.16 -13.15
N THR A 118 -16.42 1.55 -13.94
CA THR A 118 -16.10 1.14 -15.31
C THR A 118 -15.84 2.34 -16.22
N GLU A 119 -16.69 3.36 -16.16
CA GLU A 119 -16.54 4.57 -16.97
C GLU A 119 -15.33 5.40 -16.53
N PHE A 120 -15.08 5.50 -15.22
CA PHE A 120 -13.91 6.21 -14.70
C PHE A 120 -12.62 5.49 -15.05
N TYR A 121 -12.59 4.17 -14.91
CA TYR A 121 -11.47 3.32 -15.30
C TYR A 121 -11.12 3.53 -16.78
N THR A 122 -12.12 3.43 -17.69
CA THR A 122 -11.93 3.63 -19.13
C THR A 122 -11.41 5.02 -19.44
N PHE A 123 -12.00 6.04 -18.84
CA PHE A 123 -11.59 7.43 -19.01
C PHE A 123 -10.13 7.69 -18.61
N LEU A 124 -9.69 7.09 -17.51
CA LEU A 124 -8.31 7.24 -17.04
C LEU A 124 -7.33 6.53 -17.97
N LEU A 125 -7.67 5.34 -18.46
CA LEU A 125 -6.83 4.61 -19.42
C LEU A 125 -6.65 5.38 -20.74
N GLU A 126 -7.72 5.98 -21.27
CA GLU A 126 -7.66 6.81 -22.49
C GLU A 126 -6.68 7.98 -22.33
N LYS A 127 -6.52 8.50 -21.12
CA LYS A 127 -5.60 9.59 -20.79
C LYS A 127 -4.20 9.12 -20.39
N GLN A 128 -3.97 7.81 -20.30
CA GLN A 128 -2.72 7.21 -19.79
C GLN A 128 -2.35 7.67 -18.38
N ILE A 129 -3.35 7.89 -17.55
CA ILE A 129 -3.19 8.30 -16.16
C ILE A 129 -3.96 7.38 -15.22
N GLY A 130 -3.69 7.45 -13.91
CA GLY A 130 -4.42 6.66 -12.94
C GLY A 130 -4.17 7.03 -11.48
N TYR A 131 -5.02 6.51 -10.61
CA TYR A 131 -4.73 6.36 -9.20
C TYR A 131 -3.86 5.12 -8.99
N GLN A 132 -3.23 5.01 -7.86
CA GLN A 132 -2.22 3.97 -7.59
C GLN A 132 -2.71 2.55 -7.87
N GLY A 133 -3.88 2.17 -7.37
CA GLY A 133 -4.44 0.83 -7.56
C GLY A 133 -4.68 0.49 -9.03
N LEU A 134 -5.20 1.43 -9.83
CA LEU A 134 -5.40 1.24 -11.26
C LEU A 134 -4.06 0.98 -11.97
N ILE A 135 -3.03 1.77 -11.65
CA ILE A 135 -1.68 1.60 -12.18
C ILE A 135 -1.14 0.20 -11.82
N TYR A 136 -1.35 -0.24 -10.59
CA TYR A 136 -0.96 -1.58 -10.12
C TYR A 136 -1.70 -2.70 -10.85
N ARG A 137 -3.01 -2.55 -11.07
CA ARG A 137 -3.82 -3.51 -11.85
C ARG A 137 -3.35 -3.60 -13.29
N GLU A 138 -3.09 -2.47 -13.95
CA GLU A 138 -2.60 -2.46 -15.33
C GLU A 138 -1.19 -3.02 -15.43
N ALA A 139 -0.32 -2.74 -14.47
CA ALA A 139 0.99 -3.38 -14.39
C ALA A 139 0.86 -4.91 -14.29
N ALA A 140 -0.05 -5.42 -13.46
CA ALA A 140 -0.31 -6.85 -13.35
C ALA A 140 -0.82 -7.47 -14.67
N LYS A 141 -1.60 -6.74 -15.45
CA LYS A 141 -2.03 -7.19 -16.80
C LYS A 141 -0.90 -7.18 -17.82
N ASN A 142 0.02 -6.23 -17.70
CA ASN A 142 1.08 -6.00 -18.68
C ASN A 142 2.38 -6.76 -18.37
N ILE A 143 2.51 -7.38 -17.21
CA ILE A 143 3.78 -7.92 -16.71
C ILE A 143 4.40 -8.96 -17.65
N GLU A 144 3.63 -9.87 -18.22
CA GLU A 144 4.12 -10.88 -19.14
C GLU A 144 4.75 -10.23 -20.39
N THR A 145 4.05 -9.25 -20.98
CA THR A 145 4.54 -8.48 -22.14
C THR A 145 5.79 -7.67 -21.77
N TYR A 146 5.83 -7.11 -20.57
CA TYR A 146 6.97 -6.37 -20.07
C TYR A 146 8.21 -7.28 -19.91
N ILE A 147 8.04 -8.45 -19.33
CA ILE A 147 9.10 -9.46 -19.17
C ILE A 147 9.64 -9.87 -20.52
N GLU A 148 8.77 -10.18 -21.50
CA GLU A 148 9.17 -10.55 -22.85
C GLU A 148 10.05 -9.49 -23.53
N LYS A 149 9.67 -8.21 -23.41
CA LYS A 149 10.42 -7.09 -23.99
C LYS A 149 11.74 -6.81 -23.26
N ASN A 150 11.86 -7.18 -21.98
CA ASN A 150 13.00 -6.83 -21.13
C ASN A 150 13.79 -8.06 -20.64
N LYS A 151 13.78 -9.18 -21.39
CA LYS A 151 14.51 -10.43 -21.05
C LYS A 151 16.01 -10.25 -20.79
N HIS A 152 16.58 -9.18 -21.27
CA HIS A 152 18.00 -8.85 -21.10
C HIS A 152 18.30 -8.10 -19.79
N LYS A 153 17.28 -7.66 -19.08
CA LYS A 153 17.42 -6.93 -17.80
C LYS A 153 17.35 -7.90 -16.62
N ASN A 154 18.18 -7.66 -15.63
CA ASN A 154 18.10 -8.33 -14.34
C ASN A 154 17.56 -7.35 -13.29
N TYR A 155 16.68 -7.84 -12.44
CA TYR A 155 16.04 -7.05 -11.38
C TYR A 155 16.44 -7.54 -10.00
N VAL A 156 16.63 -6.62 -9.08
CA VAL A 156 16.87 -6.93 -7.66
C VAL A 156 15.88 -6.12 -6.82
N PHE A 157 15.03 -6.82 -6.11
CA PHE A 157 14.11 -6.22 -5.15
C PHE A 157 14.66 -6.35 -3.73
N MET A 158 14.64 -5.26 -2.97
CA MET A 158 15.12 -5.24 -1.60
C MET A 158 14.31 -4.31 -0.70
N GLY A 159 14.26 -4.61 0.60
CA GLY A 159 13.58 -3.76 1.59
C GLY A 159 12.08 -3.99 1.72
N PHE A 160 11.52 -5.07 1.15
CA PHE A 160 10.10 -5.40 1.20
C PHE A 160 9.77 -6.31 2.37
N ASN A 161 8.54 -6.19 2.90
CA ASN A 161 8.00 -7.06 3.93
C ASN A 161 6.56 -7.47 3.59
N ALA A 162 5.58 -6.57 3.78
CA ALA A 162 4.20 -6.81 3.38
C ALA A 162 3.98 -6.30 1.95
N LEU A 163 3.43 -7.15 1.10
CA LEU A 163 3.08 -6.82 -0.28
C LEU A 163 1.56 -6.84 -0.43
N ASN A 164 1.04 -5.95 -1.26
CA ASN A 164 -0.34 -6.07 -1.73
C ASN A 164 -0.46 -7.17 -2.81
N LYS A 165 -1.67 -7.47 -3.26
CA LYS A 165 -1.88 -8.56 -4.21
C LYS A 165 -1.28 -8.33 -5.59
N SER A 166 -1.27 -7.09 -6.05
CA SER A 166 -0.62 -6.74 -7.32
C SER A 166 0.89 -6.93 -7.23
N GLU A 167 1.52 -6.46 -6.15
CA GLU A 167 2.95 -6.65 -5.92
C GLU A 167 3.30 -8.14 -5.76
N GLU A 168 2.51 -8.91 -4.97
CA GLU A 168 2.70 -10.37 -4.85
C GLU A 168 2.68 -11.04 -6.23
N TYR A 169 1.75 -10.64 -7.10
CA TYR A 169 1.64 -11.20 -8.45
C TYR A 169 2.83 -10.81 -9.33
N LEU A 170 3.18 -9.53 -9.39
CA LEU A 170 4.31 -9.02 -10.17
C LEU A 170 5.64 -9.70 -9.78
N PHE A 171 5.90 -9.83 -8.48
CA PHE A 171 7.13 -10.46 -8.00
C PHE A 171 7.19 -11.94 -8.38
N GLN A 172 6.08 -12.67 -8.29
CA GLN A 172 6.04 -14.08 -8.67
C GLN A 172 6.27 -14.28 -10.17
N GLU A 173 5.69 -13.44 -11.04
CA GLU A 173 5.92 -13.50 -12.49
C GLU A 173 7.39 -13.21 -12.84
N LEU A 174 7.97 -12.18 -12.24
CA LEU A 174 9.38 -11.81 -12.44
C LEU A 174 10.34 -12.88 -11.92
N LEU A 175 10.07 -13.48 -10.75
CA LEU A 175 10.86 -14.58 -10.21
C LEU A 175 10.75 -15.83 -11.11
N SER A 176 9.57 -16.09 -11.66
CA SER A 176 9.34 -17.23 -12.56
C SER A 176 10.06 -17.07 -13.89
N ALA A 177 10.27 -15.84 -14.36
CA ALA A 177 11.06 -15.53 -15.54
C ALA A 177 12.57 -15.77 -15.34
N GLY A 178 13.06 -15.91 -14.11
CA GLY A 178 14.45 -16.24 -13.81
C GLY A 178 15.43 -15.07 -13.90
N THR A 179 14.95 -13.85 -14.12
CA THR A 179 15.77 -12.63 -14.23
C THR A 179 15.73 -11.76 -12.99
N THR A 180 15.24 -12.30 -11.86
CA THR A 180 14.93 -11.49 -10.68
C THR A 180 15.37 -12.18 -9.40
N ASP A 181 15.97 -11.39 -8.51
CA ASP A 181 16.31 -11.77 -7.13
C ASP A 181 15.53 -10.89 -6.15
N VAL A 182 15.08 -11.48 -5.03
CA VAL A 182 14.44 -10.75 -3.93
C VAL A 182 15.22 -10.94 -2.65
N TYR A 183 15.68 -9.84 -2.06
CA TYR A 183 16.37 -9.82 -0.77
C TYR A 183 15.40 -9.31 0.31
N TRP A 184 14.95 -10.25 1.15
CA TRP A 184 14.02 -9.93 2.22
C TRP A 184 14.74 -9.39 3.45
N ASP A 185 14.32 -8.21 3.90
CA ASP A 185 14.83 -7.64 5.15
C ASP A 185 14.18 -8.31 6.36
N ILE A 186 14.63 -9.52 6.62
CA ILE A 186 14.18 -10.31 7.77
C ILE A 186 15.37 -10.98 8.45
N ASP A 187 15.33 -11.03 9.78
CA ASP A 187 16.28 -11.84 10.54
C ASP A 187 15.86 -13.33 10.53
N HIS A 188 16.82 -14.19 10.38
CA HIS A 188 16.62 -15.64 10.31
C HIS A 188 15.79 -16.23 11.46
N VAL A 189 15.84 -15.63 12.65
CA VAL A 189 15.04 -16.03 13.81
C VAL A 189 13.53 -15.95 13.50
N PHE A 190 13.09 -14.92 12.81
CA PHE A 190 11.68 -14.71 12.50
C PHE A 190 11.14 -15.61 11.39
N LEU A 191 12.02 -16.24 10.62
CA LEU A 191 11.61 -17.28 9.68
C LEU A 191 11.31 -18.60 10.38
N LYS A 192 11.94 -18.89 11.51
CA LYS A 192 11.81 -20.18 12.22
C LYS A 192 10.69 -20.20 13.25
N ASN A 193 10.38 -19.07 13.87
CA ASN A 193 9.39 -18.98 14.92
C ASN A 193 8.06 -18.37 14.42
N LYS A 194 7.00 -18.45 15.25
CA LYS A 194 5.68 -17.90 14.93
C LYS A 194 5.55 -16.40 15.25
N HIS A 195 6.65 -15.68 15.40
CA HIS A 195 6.63 -14.25 15.71
C HIS A 195 5.99 -13.44 14.56
N GLN A 196 5.20 -12.42 14.89
CA GLN A 196 4.45 -11.61 13.91
C GLN A 196 5.37 -10.94 12.87
N ALA A 197 6.56 -10.50 13.25
CA ALA A 197 7.53 -9.86 12.35
C ALA A 197 7.87 -10.70 11.10
N GLY A 198 7.69 -12.01 11.14
CA GLY A 198 7.95 -12.89 9.99
C GLY A 198 6.70 -13.39 9.26
N THR A 199 5.51 -12.88 9.58
CA THR A 199 4.24 -13.45 9.11
C THR A 199 4.16 -13.44 7.58
N PHE A 200 4.40 -12.30 6.95
CA PHE A 200 4.28 -12.17 5.50
C PHE A 200 5.34 -13.01 4.77
N ILE A 201 6.60 -12.93 5.18
CA ILE A 201 7.68 -13.63 4.50
C ILE A 201 7.58 -15.16 4.69
N ARG A 202 7.11 -15.63 5.86
CA ARG A 202 6.77 -17.07 6.03
C ARG A 202 5.63 -17.51 5.12
N LYS A 203 4.62 -16.64 4.92
CA LYS A 203 3.53 -16.89 3.97
C LYS A 203 4.09 -17.02 2.55
N TYR A 204 4.90 -16.08 2.07
CA TYR A 204 5.50 -16.14 0.75
C TYR A 204 6.36 -17.39 0.58
N LYS A 205 7.14 -17.75 1.61
CA LYS A 205 7.93 -18.97 1.62
C LYS A 205 7.09 -20.23 1.44
N SER A 206 5.89 -20.27 2.01
CA SER A 206 5.01 -21.45 1.94
C SER A 206 4.12 -21.49 0.70
N GLU A 207 3.78 -20.32 0.13
CA GLU A 207 2.77 -20.22 -0.93
C GLU A 207 3.37 -20.01 -2.33
N TRP A 208 4.53 -19.35 -2.43
CA TRP A 208 5.09 -19.02 -3.73
C TRP A 208 5.84 -20.18 -4.35
N LYS A 209 5.50 -20.51 -5.60
CA LYS A 209 6.10 -21.62 -6.35
C LYS A 209 7.63 -21.54 -6.41
N HIS A 210 8.18 -20.33 -6.54
CA HIS A 210 9.62 -20.11 -6.57
C HIS A 210 10.33 -20.69 -5.35
N TYR A 211 9.74 -20.55 -4.15
CA TYR A 211 10.36 -21.00 -2.89
C TYR A 211 10.14 -22.48 -2.57
N ILE A 212 9.46 -23.25 -3.42
CA ILE A 212 9.42 -24.70 -3.30
C ILE A 212 10.82 -25.28 -3.46
N ASN A 213 11.57 -24.77 -4.43
CA ASN A 213 12.92 -25.26 -4.77
C ASN A 213 14.05 -24.29 -4.40
N ASN A 214 13.74 -23.07 -3.95
CA ASN A 214 14.70 -22.05 -3.61
C ASN A 214 14.57 -21.63 -2.15
N SER A 215 15.68 -21.30 -1.51
CA SER A 215 15.67 -20.76 -0.15
C SER A 215 15.43 -19.25 -0.17
N ILE A 216 14.80 -18.75 0.89
CA ILE A 216 14.72 -17.29 1.11
C ILE A 216 16.10 -16.78 1.51
N THR A 217 16.57 -15.78 0.79
CA THR A 217 17.77 -15.03 1.14
C THR A 217 17.45 -14.02 2.23
N THR A 218 18.07 -14.19 3.41
CA THR A 218 17.91 -13.28 4.57
C THR A 218 19.07 -12.33 4.67
N VAL A 219 18.80 -11.10 5.08
CA VAL A 219 19.81 -10.03 5.17
C VAL A 219 20.59 -10.11 6.48
N SER A 220 20.03 -10.63 7.59
CA SER A 220 20.67 -10.58 8.90
C SER A 220 20.39 -11.79 9.79
N SER A 221 21.28 -11.96 10.79
CA SER A 221 21.12 -12.89 11.92
C SER A 221 21.40 -12.19 13.25
N ASN A 222 21.19 -10.89 13.32
CA ASN A 222 21.64 -10.03 14.41
C ASN A 222 20.67 -10.00 15.60
N PHE A 223 19.44 -10.49 15.43
CA PHE A 223 18.43 -10.42 16.49
C PHE A 223 18.85 -11.14 17.78
N LYS A 224 19.62 -12.22 17.67
CA LYS A 224 20.13 -12.97 18.83
C LYS A 224 21.35 -12.35 19.51
N LEU A 225 21.95 -11.32 18.91
CA LEU A 225 23.09 -10.65 19.54
C LEU A 225 22.66 -9.97 20.84
N LYS A 226 23.59 -9.92 21.80
CA LYS A 226 23.36 -9.25 23.08
C LYS A 226 23.00 -7.78 22.85
N LYS A 227 21.93 -7.34 23.50
CA LYS A 227 21.45 -5.95 23.47
C LYS A 227 21.41 -5.40 24.90
N ASN A 228 21.77 -4.15 25.06
CA ASN A 228 21.54 -3.43 26.30
C ASN A 228 20.14 -2.80 26.21
N ILE A 229 19.24 -3.26 27.05
CA ILE A 229 17.86 -2.77 27.12
C ILE A 229 17.63 -2.24 28.52
N GLU A 230 17.22 -0.99 28.62
CA GLU A 230 16.83 -0.34 29.86
C GLU A 230 15.38 0.07 29.76
N VAL A 231 14.56 -0.26 30.75
CA VAL A 231 13.15 0.10 30.82
C VAL A 231 12.96 1.06 32.00
N ILE A 232 12.51 2.28 31.68
CA ILE A 232 12.39 3.35 32.66
C ILE A 232 10.92 3.73 32.80
N GLY A 233 10.38 3.61 34.00
CA GLY A 233 9.03 4.04 34.34
C GLY A 233 8.98 5.53 34.67
N ALA A 234 8.03 6.25 34.07
CA ALA A 234 7.73 7.65 34.40
C ALA A 234 6.25 7.82 34.68
N SER A 235 5.93 8.63 35.68
CA SER A 235 4.54 8.79 36.19
C SER A 235 3.60 9.54 35.23
N LYS A 236 4.15 10.34 34.32
CA LYS A 236 3.41 11.15 33.34
C LYS A 236 4.16 11.28 32.03
N ASN A 237 3.44 11.45 30.92
CA ASN A 237 4.03 11.63 29.58
C ASN A 237 5.06 12.75 29.53
N ILE A 238 4.78 13.90 30.18
CA ILE A 238 5.72 15.04 30.23
C ILE A 238 7.03 14.65 30.93
N THR A 239 6.94 13.91 32.05
CA THR A 239 8.14 13.44 32.77
C THR A 239 8.94 12.46 31.93
N GLN A 240 8.27 11.56 31.22
CA GLN A 240 8.90 10.62 30.30
C GLN A 240 9.68 11.35 29.21
N ILE A 241 9.04 12.34 28.57
CA ILE A 241 9.66 13.11 27.47
C ILE A 241 10.86 13.91 27.96
N LYS A 242 10.74 14.62 29.11
CA LYS A 242 11.85 15.38 29.67
C LYS A 242 13.03 14.49 30.04
N TYR A 243 12.76 13.33 30.63
CA TYR A 243 13.80 12.36 30.98
C TYR A 243 14.50 11.82 29.72
N ALA A 244 13.74 11.51 28.67
CA ALA A 244 14.31 11.10 27.40
C ALA A 244 15.19 12.20 26.76
N GLY A 245 14.77 13.46 26.86
CA GLY A 245 15.58 14.62 26.41
C GLY A 245 16.91 14.73 27.17
N GLU A 246 16.89 14.48 28.50
CA GLU A 246 18.13 14.45 29.30
C GLU A 246 19.04 13.28 28.93
N LEU A 247 18.48 12.11 28.64
CA LEU A 247 19.24 10.96 28.19
C LEU A 247 19.93 11.25 26.86
N ILE A 248 19.20 11.81 25.90
CA ILE A 248 19.74 12.21 24.59
C ILE A 248 20.87 13.21 24.76
N ASN A 249 20.71 14.19 25.65
CA ASN A 249 21.75 15.19 25.93
C ASN A 249 23.06 14.59 26.45
N LYS A 250 22.99 13.44 27.12
CA LYS A 250 24.16 12.70 27.65
C LYS A 250 24.81 11.78 26.63
N LEU A 251 24.14 11.50 25.49
CA LEU A 251 24.69 10.61 24.48
C LEU A 251 25.84 11.28 23.71
N PRO A 252 26.95 10.58 23.51
CA PRO A 252 28.10 11.14 22.82
C PRO A 252 27.91 11.29 21.30
N ASN A 253 26.88 10.65 20.74
CA ASN A 253 26.67 10.60 19.30
C ASN A 253 25.16 10.65 18.94
N HIS A 254 24.62 11.87 18.83
CA HIS A 254 23.21 12.10 18.54
C HIS A 254 22.78 11.63 17.15
N ASN A 255 23.67 11.69 16.15
CA ASN A 255 23.41 11.34 14.75
C ASN A 255 23.08 9.84 14.54
N LYS A 256 23.31 9.00 15.53
CA LYS A 256 22.99 7.56 15.49
C LYS A 256 21.85 7.17 16.44
N THR A 257 21.10 8.16 16.93
CA THR A 257 20.02 7.95 17.88
C THR A 257 18.67 8.22 17.22
N ALA A 258 17.74 7.27 17.30
CA ALA A 258 16.36 7.45 16.93
C ALA A 258 15.50 7.61 18.19
N TYR A 259 14.72 8.68 18.26
CA TYR A 259 13.71 8.86 19.29
C TYR A 259 12.33 8.56 18.70
N VAL A 260 11.74 7.43 19.11
CA VAL A 260 10.47 6.96 18.56
C VAL A 260 9.35 7.23 19.57
N LEU A 261 8.32 7.95 19.13
CA LEU A 261 7.12 8.22 19.93
C LEU A 261 6.06 7.15 19.66
N ALA A 262 5.50 6.57 20.73
CA ALA A 262 4.35 5.66 20.61
C ALA A 262 3.03 6.43 20.48
N ASP A 263 3.01 7.71 20.91
CA ASP A 263 1.88 8.63 20.83
C ASP A 263 2.35 9.91 20.12
N GLU A 264 1.93 10.10 18.86
CA GLU A 264 2.34 11.23 18.03
C GLU A 264 1.86 12.59 18.56
N SER A 265 0.81 12.62 19.38
CA SER A 265 0.33 13.85 20.02
C SER A 265 1.37 14.51 20.94
N LEU A 266 2.37 13.74 21.36
CA LEU A 266 3.46 14.19 22.20
C LEU A 266 4.61 14.88 21.43
N LEU A 267 4.56 14.90 20.10
CA LEU A 267 5.61 15.49 19.26
C LEU A 267 5.93 16.94 19.61
N PRO A 268 4.96 17.87 19.80
CA PRO A 268 5.27 19.27 20.12
C PRO A 268 6.03 19.42 21.45
N ILE A 269 5.65 18.62 22.46
CA ILE A 269 6.31 18.64 23.78
C ILE A 269 7.71 18.03 23.67
N THR A 270 7.87 17.00 22.85
CA THR A 270 9.16 16.36 22.60
C THR A 270 10.14 17.32 21.97
N LEU A 271 9.76 18.00 20.90
CA LEU A 271 10.61 18.99 20.21
C LEU A 271 11.06 20.11 21.15
N ASN A 272 10.19 20.57 22.06
CA ASN A 272 10.54 21.57 23.08
C ASN A 272 11.42 21.04 24.21
N SER A 273 11.54 19.72 24.35
CA SER A 273 12.32 19.07 25.42
C SER A 273 13.67 18.54 24.94
N LEU A 274 13.92 18.56 23.65
CA LEU A 274 15.20 18.17 23.07
C LEU A 274 16.28 19.22 23.33
N PRO A 275 17.55 18.80 23.50
CA PRO A 275 18.66 19.74 23.61
C PRO A 275 18.82 20.54 22.31
N LYS A 276 19.20 21.81 22.42
CA LYS A 276 19.42 22.72 21.27
C LYS A 276 20.52 22.24 20.29
N LYS A 277 21.24 21.19 20.63
CA LYS A 277 22.32 20.60 19.82
C LYS A 277 21.86 19.44 18.94
N VAL A 278 20.58 19.06 19.00
CA VAL A 278 19.96 17.97 18.23
C VAL A 278 19.10 18.57 17.05
#